data_f712b84993e08d4e6aced8cbd16fcbed
#
_entry.id   f712b84993e08d4e6aced8cbd16fcbed
#
_cell.length_a   1.000
_cell.length_b   1.000
_cell.length_c   1.000
_cell.angle_alpha   90.00
_cell.angle_beta   90.00
_cell.angle_gamma   90.00
#
_symmetry.space_group_name_H-M   'P 1'
#
loop_
_entity.id
_entity.type
_entity.pdbx_description
1 polymer ?
#
loop_
_entity_poly.entity_id
_entity_poly.type
_entity_poly.pdbx_seq_one_letter_code
_entity_poly.pdbx_strand_id
1 'polypeptide(L)'
;VLAALVRTISEYNQLNRFVVNSKIYARNEIAFAMVVMRPGEANPSMSKMKFDLYDTIFDINDKINAFIEENNKVTSNNSSDELFAKILAMPAFMLRGMMALVRFLDKHGILPKAIIDASPFHNTLVFTNLASIRTNYIYHHVYDFGTTSMIIAMGNNIDTPKMDKEGNFHLQKEVPFGIVMDERIATGSYYAKAFTRINEYLKNPALLENPPENVNVDYPFEGLSEKFKSEKTKKKEAQKAEKAKKNK
;
A
#
# COMPACT_ATOMS: atom_id res chain seq x y z
N VAL A 1 8.30 9.67 2.95
CA VAL A 1 7.41 8.77 3.71
C VAL A 1 7.08 7.53 2.89
N LEU A 2 6.43 7.65 1.71
CA LEU A 2 6.02 6.48 0.90
C LEU A 2 7.19 5.56 0.56
N ALA A 3 8.36 6.11 0.21
CA ALA A 3 9.56 5.32 -0.05
C ALA A 3 10.03 4.52 1.18
N ALA A 4 9.97 5.12 2.37
CA ALA A 4 10.28 4.42 3.61
C ALA A 4 9.30 3.27 3.89
N LEU A 5 8.01 3.48 3.60
CA LEU A 5 6.98 2.44 3.75
C LEU A 5 7.19 1.29 2.76
N VAL A 6 7.39 1.56 1.47
CA VAL A 6 7.64 0.54 0.45
C VAL A 6 8.89 -0.28 0.82
N ARG A 7 10.00 0.40 1.17
CA ARG A 7 11.24 -0.25 1.58
C ARG A 7 11.04 -1.12 2.82
N THR A 8 10.35 -0.63 3.84
CA THR A 8 10.08 -1.42 5.05
C THR A 8 9.20 -2.63 4.74
N ILE A 9 8.20 -2.50 3.88
CA ILE A 9 7.36 -3.64 3.47
C ILE A 9 8.18 -4.68 2.70
N SER A 10 9.16 -4.27 1.88
CA SER A 10 10.04 -5.19 1.18
C SER A 10 10.98 -5.99 2.11
N GLU A 11 11.34 -5.42 3.25
CA GLU A 11 12.17 -6.06 4.29
C GLU A 11 11.35 -6.87 5.30
N TYR A 12 10.12 -6.42 5.61
CA TYR A 12 9.21 -6.97 6.61
C TYR A 12 7.98 -7.57 5.95
N ASN A 13 8.10 -8.79 5.41
CA ASN A 13 7.09 -9.45 4.58
C ASN A 13 5.71 -9.59 5.24
N GLN A 14 5.62 -9.72 6.58
CA GLN A 14 4.33 -9.85 7.26
C GLN A 14 3.46 -8.61 7.09
N LEU A 15 4.04 -7.42 6.87
CA LEU A 15 3.29 -6.20 6.58
C LEU A 15 2.51 -6.28 5.25
N ASN A 16 2.90 -7.21 4.36
CA ASN A 16 2.25 -7.41 3.07
C ASN A 16 1.30 -8.62 3.07
N ARG A 17 0.74 -8.96 4.22
CA ARG A 17 -0.25 -10.04 4.38
C ARG A 17 -1.64 -9.48 4.58
N PHE A 18 -2.63 -10.34 4.42
CA PHE A 18 -4.03 -10.02 4.66
C PHE A 18 -4.81 -11.27 5.12
N VAL A 19 -6.01 -11.06 5.63
CA VAL A 19 -6.87 -12.13 6.13
C VAL A 19 -8.11 -12.23 5.26
N VAL A 20 -8.40 -13.44 4.77
CA VAL A 20 -9.66 -13.77 4.10
C VAL A 20 -10.15 -15.10 4.65
N ASN A 21 -11.43 -15.18 4.99
CA ASN A 21 -12.07 -16.38 5.54
C ASN A 21 -11.26 -17.03 6.68
N SER A 22 -10.81 -16.21 7.64
CA SER A 22 -10.00 -16.60 8.80
C SER A 22 -8.65 -17.24 8.47
N LYS A 23 -8.16 -17.07 7.24
CA LYS A 23 -6.84 -17.54 6.81
C LYS A 23 -5.97 -16.36 6.43
N ILE A 24 -4.68 -16.45 6.77
CA ILE A 24 -3.67 -15.45 6.41
C ILE A 24 -3.11 -15.80 5.03
N TYR A 25 -3.07 -14.81 4.16
CA TYR A 25 -2.49 -14.88 2.82
C TYR A 25 -1.37 -13.87 2.68
N ALA A 26 -0.36 -14.23 1.91
CA ALA A 26 0.67 -13.31 1.45
C ALA A 26 0.22 -12.64 0.16
N ARG A 27 0.43 -11.33 0.06
CA ARG A 27 0.19 -10.58 -1.16
C ARG A 27 1.40 -10.72 -2.08
N ASN A 28 1.14 -10.87 -3.37
CA ASN A 28 2.18 -11.01 -4.40
C ASN A 28 2.53 -9.70 -5.12
N GLU A 29 2.07 -8.58 -4.58
CA GLU A 29 2.36 -7.23 -5.05
C GLU A 29 2.42 -6.27 -3.87
N ILE A 30 3.14 -5.14 -3.99
CA ILE A 30 3.00 -4.00 -3.08
C ILE A 30 2.07 -2.99 -3.76
N ALA A 31 0.90 -2.77 -3.20
CA ALA A 31 -0.07 -1.83 -3.73
C ALA A 31 -0.57 -0.90 -2.62
N PHE A 32 -0.50 0.41 -2.86
CA PHE A 32 -1.07 1.42 -1.97
C PHE A 32 -2.28 2.06 -2.63
N ALA A 33 -3.36 2.25 -1.88
CA ALA A 33 -4.43 3.12 -2.30
C ALA A 33 -4.19 4.52 -1.74
N MET A 34 -4.31 5.52 -2.60
CA MET A 34 -4.17 6.92 -2.24
C MET A 34 -5.44 7.68 -2.54
N VAL A 35 -5.80 8.56 -1.62
CA VAL A 35 -6.92 9.47 -1.80
C VAL A 35 -6.42 10.73 -2.50
N VAL A 36 -6.98 11.04 -3.66
CA VAL A 36 -6.62 12.21 -4.48
C VAL A 36 -7.86 13.10 -4.64
N MET A 37 -7.68 14.39 -4.38
CA MET A 37 -8.69 15.41 -4.69
C MET A 37 -8.48 15.86 -6.14
N ARG A 38 -9.46 15.61 -7.01
CA ARG A 38 -9.42 16.11 -8.39
C ARG A 38 -9.86 17.56 -8.45
N PRO A 39 -9.19 18.40 -9.26
CA PRO A 39 -9.64 19.78 -9.44
C PRO A 39 -11.08 19.84 -9.96
N GLY A 40 -11.96 20.55 -9.27
CA GLY A 40 -13.36 20.70 -9.65
C GLY A 40 -14.32 19.59 -9.20
N GLU A 41 -13.84 18.53 -8.57
CA GLU A 41 -14.68 17.50 -7.97
C GLU A 41 -14.87 17.74 -6.47
N ALA A 42 -16.12 17.63 -6.01
CA ALA A 42 -16.46 17.78 -4.58
C ALA A 42 -16.07 16.53 -3.76
N ASN A 43 -15.97 15.37 -4.41
CA ASN A 43 -15.68 14.09 -3.76
C ASN A 43 -14.26 13.61 -4.08
N PRO A 44 -13.49 13.17 -3.07
CA PRO A 44 -12.19 12.58 -3.28
C PRO A 44 -12.31 11.23 -4.00
N SER A 45 -11.40 10.98 -4.93
CA SER A 45 -11.26 9.68 -5.59
C SER A 45 -10.17 8.86 -4.90
N MET A 46 -10.38 7.56 -4.78
CA MET A 46 -9.35 6.65 -4.25
C MET A 46 -8.84 5.76 -5.37
N SER A 47 -7.56 5.83 -5.65
CA SER A 47 -6.91 5.09 -6.74
C SER A 47 -5.76 4.24 -6.21
N LYS A 48 -5.52 3.09 -6.85
CA LYS A 48 -4.47 2.15 -6.47
C LYS A 48 -3.20 2.39 -7.29
N MET A 49 -2.05 2.37 -6.62
CA MET A 49 -0.72 2.46 -7.19
C MET A 49 0.11 1.26 -6.78
N LYS A 50 0.87 0.68 -7.71
CA LYS A 50 1.76 -0.47 -7.48
C LYS A 50 3.21 -0.05 -7.40
N PHE A 51 3.95 -0.72 -6.51
CA PHE A 51 5.38 -0.52 -6.30
C PHE A 51 6.13 -1.83 -6.47
N ASP A 52 7.41 -1.71 -6.86
CA ASP A 52 8.32 -2.83 -6.91
C ASP A 52 9.08 -2.97 -5.58
N LEU A 53 9.50 -4.19 -5.25
CA LEU A 53 10.27 -4.48 -4.05
C LEU A 53 11.62 -3.76 -4.02
N TYR A 54 12.16 -3.42 -5.17
CA TYR A 54 13.47 -2.81 -5.36
C TYR A 54 13.41 -1.32 -5.71
N ASP A 55 12.22 -0.72 -5.67
CA ASP A 55 12.05 0.70 -5.95
C ASP A 55 12.93 1.55 -5.02
N THR A 56 13.67 2.47 -5.62
CA THR A 56 14.42 3.52 -4.93
C THR A 56 13.50 4.71 -4.62
N ILE A 57 14.00 5.69 -3.87
CA ILE A 57 13.26 6.92 -3.61
C ILE A 57 12.94 7.68 -4.92
N PHE A 58 13.82 7.57 -5.92
CA PHE A 58 13.64 8.20 -7.24
C PHE A 58 12.54 7.49 -8.03
N ASP A 59 12.57 6.16 -8.12
CA ASP A 59 11.54 5.37 -8.80
C ASP A 59 10.15 5.63 -8.20
N ILE A 60 10.07 5.71 -6.87
CA ILE A 60 8.82 5.99 -6.16
C ILE A 60 8.34 7.41 -6.43
N ASN A 61 9.25 8.40 -6.48
CA ASN A 61 8.91 9.77 -6.83
C ASN A 61 8.32 9.85 -8.23
N ASP A 62 8.93 9.19 -9.20
CA ASP A 62 8.47 9.17 -10.58
C ASP A 62 7.11 8.52 -10.73
N LYS A 63 6.89 7.39 -10.04
CA LYS A 63 5.58 6.72 -9.97
C LYS A 63 4.50 7.62 -9.35
N ILE A 64 4.82 8.36 -8.30
CA ILE A 64 3.88 9.28 -7.65
C ILE A 64 3.54 10.44 -8.57
N ASN A 65 4.52 11.03 -9.25
CA ASN A 65 4.30 12.13 -10.18
C ASN A 65 3.42 11.68 -11.35
N ALA A 66 3.72 10.53 -11.94
CA ALA A 66 2.90 9.95 -13.00
C ALA A 66 1.45 9.69 -12.53
N PHE A 67 1.29 9.16 -11.33
CA PHE A 67 -0.01 8.92 -10.72
C PHE A 67 -0.81 10.21 -10.50
N ILE A 68 -0.16 11.28 -10.03
CA ILE A 68 -0.79 12.58 -9.83
C ILE A 68 -1.19 13.18 -11.18
N GLU A 69 -0.33 13.13 -12.20
CA GLU A 69 -0.63 13.61 -13.54
C GLU A 69 -1.82 12.87 -14.16
N GLU A 70 -1.86 11.56 -14.04
CA GLU A 70 -2.96 10.74 -14.54
C GLU A 70 -4.30 11.10 -13.86
N ASN A 71 -4.29 11.26 -12.54
CA ASN A 71 -5.50 11.58 -11.78
C ASN A 71 -5.92 13.05 -11.89
N ASN A 72 -5.02 13.97 -12.26
CA ASN A 72 -5.34 15.39 -12.49
C ASN A 72 -5.91 15.67 -13.89
N LYS A 73 -5.82 14.74 -14.84
CA LYS A 73 -6.43 14.90 -16.17
C LYS A 73 -7.95 14.86 -16.03
N VAL A 74 -8.58 16.02 -16.16
CA VAL A 74 -10.04 16.24 -16.05
C VAL A 74 -10.86 15.41 -17.06
N THR A 75 -10.20 14.86 -18.08
CA THR A 75 -10.79 14.10 -19.19
C THR A 75 -10.58 12.59 -19.12
N SER A 76 -9.94 12.06 -18.11
CA SER A 76 -9.88 10.61 -17.97
C SER A 76 -11.23 10.12 -17.42
N ASN A 77 -12.19 9.91 -18.33
CA ASN A 77 -13.22 8.91 -18.09
C ASN A 77 -12.48 7.59 -17.86
N ASN A 78 -12.07 7.37 -16.62
CA ASN A 78 -11.50 6.09 -16.25
C ASN A 78 -12.59 5.06 -16.56
N SER A 79 -12.22 3.99 -17.26
CA SER A 79 -13.12 2.86 -17.53
C SER A 79 -13.85 2.39 -16.27
N SER A 80 -13.28 2.65 -15.10
CA SER A 80 -13.87 2.44 -13.80
C SER A 80 -15.05 3.39 -13.51
N ASP A 81 -14.94 4.67 -13.84
CA ASP A 81 -16.00 5.66 -13.56
C ASP A 81 -17.23 5.41 -14.44
N GLU A 82 -17.02 5.04 -15.73
CA GLU A 82 -18.12 4.62 -16.61
C GLU A 82 -18.79 3.32 -16.14
N LEU A 83 -17.98 2.37 -15.65
CA LEU A 83 -18.51 1.13 -15.10
C LEU A 83 -19.33 1.41 -13.83
N PHE A 84 -18.82 2.26 -12.94
CA PHE A 84 -19.55 2.69 -11.74
C PHE A 84 -20.83 3.44 -12.08
N ALA A 85 -20.82 4.34 -13.06
CA ALA A 85 -22.03 5.04 -13.51
C ALA A 85 -23.09 4.07 -14.04
N LYS A 86 -22.70 3.08 -14.84
CA LYS A 86 -23.61 2.02 -15.34
C LYS A 86 -24.16 1.16 -14.20
N ILE A 87 -23.32 0.82 -13.22
CA ILE A 87 -23.72 0.07 -12.03
C ILE A 87 -24.73 0.85 -11.20
N LEU A 88 -24.47 2.15 -10.95
CA LEU A 88 -25.36 3.02 -10.18
C LEU A 88 -26.70 3.30 -10.90
N ALA A 89 -26.75 3.19 -12.23
CA ALA A 89 -27.99 3.33 -12.99
C ALA A 89 -28.90 2.09 -12.91
N MET A 90 -28.45 0.98 -12.30
CA MET A 90 -29.26 -0.23 -12.13
C MET A 90 -30.36 -0.04 -11.08
N PRO A 91 -31.50 -0.74 -11.20
CA PRO A 91 -32.51 -0.80 -10.15
C PRO A 91 -31.92 -1.23 -8.79
N ALA A 92 -32.38 -0.62 -7.71
CA ALA A 92 -31.82 -0.81 -6.38
C ALA A 92 -31.76 -2.28 -5.91
N PHE A 93 -32.73 -3.12 -6.30
CA PHE A 93 -32.74 -4.53 -5.94
C PHE A 93 -31.64 -5.32 -6.67
N MET A 94 -31.36 -4.98 -7.95
CA MET A 94 -30.26 -5.60 -8.71
C MET A 94 -28.90 -5.18 -8.13
N LEU A 95 -28.76 -3.91 -7.79
CA LEU A 95 -27.54 -3.39 -7.16
C LEU A 95 -27.28 -4.09 -5.80
N ARG A 96 -28.32 -4.25 -4.98
CA ARG A 96 -28.20 -4.98 -3.71
C ARG A 96 -27.80 -6.44 -3.91
N GLY A 97 -28.41 -7.14 -4.87
CA GLY A 97 -28.07 -8.52 -5.20
C GLY A 97 -26.63 -8.66 -5.70
N MET A 98 -26.20 -7.78 -6.59
CA MET A 98 -24.82 -7.75 -7.09
C MET A 98 -23.82 -7.46 -5.98
N MET A 99 -24.07 -6.48 -5.11
CA MET A 99 -23.20 -6.17 -3.99
C MET A 99 -23.15 -7.31 -2.97
N ALA A 100 -24.27 -8.00 -2.72
CA ALA A 100 -24.29 -9.18 -1.87
C ALA A 100 -23.44 -10.31 -2.46
N LEU A 101 -23.52 -10.54 -3.77
CA LEU A 101 -22.69 -11.52 -4.47
C LEU A 101 -21.20 -11.14 -4.40
N VAL A 102 -20.84 -9.89 -4.69
CA VAL A 102 -19.45 -9.40 -4.60
C VAL A 102 -18.90 -9.60 -3.20
N ARG A 103 -19.65 -9.22 -2.15
CA ARG A 103 -19.24 -9.43 -0.75
C ARG A 103 -19.11 -10.91 -0.39
N PHE A 104 -19.99 -11.75 -0.91
CA PHE A 104 -19.92 -13.20 -0.70
C PHE A 104 -18.64 -13.77 -1.33
N LEU A 105 -18.33 -13.40 -2.59
CA LEU A 105 -17.14 -13.83 -3.30
C LEU A 105 -15.86 -13.33 -2.60
N ASP A 106 -15.85 -12.06 -2.17
CA ASP A 106 -14.74 -11.48 -1.43
C ASP A 106 -14.47 -12.19 -0.11
N LYS A 107 -15.53 -12.39 0.69
CA LYS A 107 -15.43 -13.11 1.98
C LYS A 107 -14.88 -14.54 1.82
N HIS A 108 -15.15 -15.19 0.71
CA HIS A 108 -14.68 -16.56 0.45
C HIS A 108 -13.35 -16.62 -0.31
N GLY A 109 -12.78 -15.48 -0.68
CA GLY A 109 -11.49 -15.41 -1.39
C GLY A 109 -11.55 -15.91 -2.83
N ILE A 110 -12.70 -15.82 -3.47
CA ILE A 110 -12.95 -16.25 -4.86
C ILE A 110 -13.38 -15.09 -5.77
N LEU A 111 -13.11 -13.85 -5.34
CA LEU A 111 -13.37 -12.67 -6.13
C LEU A 111 -12.48 -12.65 -7.39
N PRO A 112 -13.03 -12.37 -8.59
CA PRO A 112 -12.24 -12.31 -9.83
C PRO A 112 -11.10 -11.28 -9.74
N LYS A 113 -9.91 -11.64 -10.29
CA LYS A 113 -8.72 -10.77 -10.26
C LYS A 113 -8.98 -9.38 -10.86
N ALA A 114 -9.76 -9.29 -11.94
CA ALA A 114 -10.12 -8.01 -12.56
C ALA A 114 -10.84 -7.06 -11.59
N ILE A 115 -11.71 -7.59 -10.71
CA ILE A 115 -12.39 -6.80 -9.68
C ILE A 115 -11.41 -6.43 -8.56
N ILE A 116 -10.53 -7.35 -8.16
CA ILE A 116 -9.48 -7.09 -7.16
C ILE A 116 -8.54 -5.99 -7.66
N ASP A 117 -8.10 -6.05 -8.92
CA ASP A 117 -7.19 -5.06 -9.50
C ASP A 117 -7.83 -3.67 -9.61
N ALA A 118 -9.10 -3.60 -9.98
CA ALA A 118 -9.85 -2.34 -10.06
C ALA A 118 -10.26 -1.78 -8.68
N SER A 119 -10.34 -2.63 -7.66
CA SER A 119 -10.82 -2.24 -6.33
C SER A 119 -9.74 -1.52 -5.52
N PRO A 120 -10.00 -0.31 -5.02
CA PRO A 120 -9.08 0.39 -4.13
C PRO A 120 -9.04 -0.18 -2.70
N PHE A 121 -9.90 -1.17 -2.38
CA PHE A 121 -9.95 -1.82 -1.06
C PHE A 121 -9.12 -3.11 -0.99
N HIS A 122 -8.53 -3.53 -2.11
CA HIS A 122 -7.66 -4.70 -2.20
C HIS A 122 -6.20 -4.26 -2.40
N ASN A 123 -5.58 -3.80 -1.32
CA ASN A 123 -4.24 -3.22 -1.33
C ASN A 123 -3.49 -3.56 -0.04
N THR A 124 -2.19 -3.27 0.00
CA THR A 124 -1.33 -3.43 1.17
C THR A 124 -1.69 -2.42 2.25
N LEU A 125 -1.84 -1.16 1.85
CA LEU A 125 -2.24 -0.08 2.74
C LEU A 125 -3.00 1.03 2.00
N VAL A 126 -3.81 1.78 2.75
CA VAL A 126 -4.37 3.05 2.33
C VAL A 126 -3.55 4.18 2.93
N PHE A 127 -3.09 5.10 2.09
CA PHE A 127 -2.39 6.30 2.51
C PHE A 127 -3.25 7.53 2.22
N THR A 128 -3.52 8.33 3.25
CA THR A 128 -4.24 9.60 3.10
C THR A 128 -3.42 10.76 3.64
N ASN A 129 -3.36 11.84 2.87
CA ASN A 129 -2.69 13.08 3.24
C ASN A 129 -3.71 14.13 3.68
N LEU A 130 -4.01 14.17 4.97
CA LEU A 130 -4.95 15.12 5.55
C LEU A 130 -4.35 16.53 5.70
N ALA A 131 -3.02 16.66 5.64
CA ALA A 131 -2.37 17.97 5.61
C ALA A 131 -2.78 18.78 4.37
N SER A 132 -3.12 18.12 3.26
CA SER A 132 -3.60 18.78 2.03
C SER A 132 -4.90 19.56 2.24
N ILE A 133 -5.72 19.16 3.20
CA ILE A 133 -6.97 19.82 3.61
C ILE A 133 -6.84 20.53 4.97
N ARG A 134 -5.60 20.76 5.42
CA ARG A 134 -5.27 21.44 6.68
C ARG A 134 -5.89 20.80 7.93
N THR A 135 -6.01 19.47 7.91
CA THR A 135 -6.59 18.69 9.01
C THR A 135 -5.51 17.84 9.67
N ASN A 136 -5.64 17.59 10.96
CA ASN A 136 -4.75 16.69 11.68
C ASN A 136 -5.04 15.23 11.33
N TYR A 137 -4.16 14.30 11.75
CA TYR A 137 -4.39 12.87 11.53
C TYR A 137 -5.63 12.39 12.28
N ILE A 138 -6.25 11.35 11.76
CA ILE A 138 -7.34 10.61 12.40
C ILE A 138 -7.03 9.12 12.34
N TYR A 139 -7.63 8.34 13.24
CA TYR A 139 -7.59 6.88 13.17
C TYR A 139 -8.78 6.41 12.34
N HIS A 140 -8.49 5.90 11.14
CA HIS A 140 -9.50 5.32 10.27
C HIS A 140 -9.83 3.90 10.69
N HIS A 141 -11.09 3.53 10.58
CA HIS A 141 -11.49 2.13 10.71
C HIS A 141 -11.07 1.36 9.45
N VAL A 142 -10.51 0.15 9.61
CA VAL A 142 -10.24 -0.74 8.48
C VAL A 142 -11.56 -1.22 7.88
N TYR A 143 -11.66 -1.24 6.57
CA TYR A 143 -12.88 -1.60 5.86
C TYR A 143 -13.24 -3.08 6.05
N ASP A 144 -14.54 -3.39 6.17
CA ASP A 144 -15.07 -4.75 6.21
C ASP A 144 -15.04 -5.43 4.83
N PHE A 145 -14.90 -4.65 3.76
CA PHE A 145 -14.80 -5.11 2.37
C PHE A 145 -13.36 -4.97 1.88
N GLY A 146 -12.87 -5.99 1.18
CA GLY A 146 -11.52 -6.01 0.65
C GLY A 146 -10.49 -6.61 1.58
N THR A 147 -9.24 -6.35 1.31
CA THR A 147 -8.09 -6.98 1.98
C THR A 147 -7.06 -5.99 2.52
N THR A 148 -7.43 -4.73 2.65
CA THR A 148 -6.57 -3.69 3.25
C THR A 148 -6.23 -4.06 4.69
N SER A 149 -4.94 -4.09 5.02
CA SER A 149 -4.47 -4.45 6.37
C SER A 149 -3.93 -3.27 7.17
N MET A 150 -3.67 -2.14 6.52
CA MET A 150 -3.16 -0.94 7.17
C MET A 150 -3.79 0.33 6.59
N ILE A 151 -4.02 1.32 7.44
CA ILE A 151 -4.41 2.67 7.03
C ILE A 151 -3.48 3.66 7.72
N ILE A 152 -2.87 4.55 6.94
CA ILE A 152 -1.95 5.58 7.42
C ILE A 152 -2.49 6.94 7.02
N ALA A 153 -2.80 7.76 8.02
CA ALA A 153 -3.27 9.13 7.86
C ALA A 153 -2.18 10.11 8.29
N MET A 154 -1.65 10.87 7.35
CA MET A 154 -0.67 11.93 7.60
C MET A 154 -1.41 13.22 7.97
N GLY A 155 -1.13 13.75 9.15
CA GLY A 155 -1.69 15.00 9.64
C GLY A 155 -0.90 16.23 9.19
N ASN A 156 -1.40 17.39 9.59
CA ASN A 156 -0.76 18.67 9.33
C ASN A 156 0.51 18.87 10.17
N ASN A 157 1.43 19.71 9.70
CA ASN A 157 2.58 20.10 10.48
C ASN A 157 2.17 20.79 11.78
N ILE A 158 2.77 20.40 12.87
CA ILE A 158 2.60 21.01 14.19
C ILE A 158 3.95 21.45 14.74
N ASP A 159 3.96 22.54 15.46
CA ASP A 159 5.14 23.02 16.21
C ASP A 159 5.05 22.46 17.63
N THR A 160 5.95 21.52 17.95
CA THR A 160 5.99 20.85 19.26
C THR A 160 7.14 21.44 20.08
N PRO A 161 6.91 21.96 21.30
CA PRO A 161 7.97 22.41 22.17
C PRO A 161 8.81 21.20 22.62
N LYS A 162 10.11 21.26 22.39
CA LYS A 162 11.09 20.29 22.87
C LYS A 162 12.08 20.97 23.79
N MET A 163 12.53 20.22 24.77
CA MET A 163 13.61 20.66 25.68
C MET A 163 14.90 19.94 25.28
N ASP A 164 15.97 20.69 25.08
CA ASP A 164 17.29 20.13 24.82
C ASP A 164 17.92 19.58 26.12
N LYS A 165 19.13 19.01 26.01
CA LYS A 165 19.84 18.44 27.16
C LYS A 165 20.31 19.51 28.15
N GLU A 166 20.42 20.74 27.69
CA GLU A 166 20.84 21.91 28.46
C GLU A 166 19.66 22.60 29.16
N GLY A 167 18.40 22.12 28.92
CA GLY A 167 17.18 22.65 29.54
C GLY A 167 16.54 23.80 28.76
N ASN A 168 16.99 24.15 27.56
CA ASN A 168 16.39 25.19 26.74
C ASN A 168 15.25 24.65 25.93
N PHE A 169 14.17 25.44 25.77
CA PHE A 169 13.03 25.10 24.92
C PHE A 169 13.25 25.62 23.50
N HIS A 170 12.94 24.77 22.53
CA HIS A 170 12.86 25.13 21.12
C HIS A 170 11.61 24.51 20.48
N LEU A 171 11.11 25.13 19.42
CA LEU A 171 10.01 24.58 18.64
C LEU A 171 10.55 23.67 17.55
N GLN A 172 10.08 22.43 17.53
CA GLN A 172 10.42 21.46 16.49
C GLN A 172 9.17 21.20 15.63
N LYS A 173 9.33 21.31 14.30
CA LYS A 173 8.27 20.93 13.36
C LYS A 173 8.14 19.41 13.28
N GLU A 174 6.94 18.92 13.51
CA GLU A 174 6.62 17.51 13.48
C GLU A 174 5.41 17.26 12.55
N VAL A 175 5.41 16.09 11.93
CA VAL A 175 4.26 15.61 11.15
C VAL A 175 3.69 14.39 11.86
N PRO A 176 2.52 14.50 12.49
CA PRO A 176 1.89 13.39 13.17
C PRO A 176 1.23 12.43 12.18
N PHE A 177 1.23 11.14 12.52
CA PHE A 177 0.58 10.08 11.75
C PHE A 177 -0.40 9.33 12.63
N GLY A 178 -1.62 9.10 12.11
CA GLY A 178 -2.55 8.11 12.64
C GLY A 178 -2.38 6.80 11.87
N ILE A 179 -2.03 5.73 12.58
CA ILE A 179 -1.77 4.43 11.94
C ILE A 179 -2.68 3.39 12.57
N VAL A 180 -3.45 2.70 11.73
CA VAL A 180 -4.29 1.56 12.12
C VAL A 180 -3.83 0.34 11.36
N MET A 181 -3.69 -0.78 12.07
CA MET A 181 -3.12 -2.02 11.53
C MET A 181 -3.90 -3.22 12.01
N ASP A 182 -3.95 -4.25 11.17
CA ASP A 182 -4.57 -5.53 11.47
C ASP A 182 -3.57 -6.44 12.22
N GLU A 183 -3.76 -6.63 13.52
CA GLU A 183 -2.89 -7.48 14.34
C GLU A 183 -3.01 -8.98 14.02
N ARG A 184 -3.96 -9.39 13.19
CA ARG A 184 -4.07 -10.77 12.74
C ARG A 184 -2.94 -11.19 11.81
N ILE A 185 -2.29 -10.23 11.10
CA ILE A 185 -1.21 -10.51 10.14
C ILE A 185 0.19 -10.46 10.74
N ALA A 186 0.37 -9.69 11.81
CA ALA A 186 1.65 -9.53 12.50
C ALA A 186 1.42 -9.09 13.95
N THR A 187 2.33 -9.48 14.83
CA THR A 187 2.27 -9.10 16.24
C THR A 187 2.71 -7.65 16.48
N GLY A 188 2.28 -7.05 17.58
CA GLY A 188 2.70 -5.70 17.98
C GLY A 188 4.22 -5.54 18.05
N SER A 189 4.96 -6.56 18.50
CA SER A 189 6.43 -6.53 18.52
C SER A 189 7.05 -6.52 17.12
N TYR A 190 6.42 -7.17 16.15
CA TYR A 190 6.85 -7.11 14.75
C TYR A 190 6.62 -5.72 14.15
N TYR A 191 5.45 -5.14 14.41
CA TYR A 191 5.15 -3.76 14.02
C TYR A 191 6.12 -2.76 14.63
N ALA A 192 6.46 -2.90 15.92
CA ALA A 192 7.41 -2.01 16.58
C ALA A 192 8.79 -2.00 15.89
N LYS A 193 9.29 -3.17 15.49
CA LYS A 193 10.55 -3.28 14.71
C LYS A 193 10.42 -2.60 13.34
N ALA A 194 9.32 -2.80 12.65
CA ALA A 194 9.06 -2.17 11.36
C ALA A 194 8.99 -0.63 11.49
N PHE A 195 8.34 -0.10 12.52
CA PHE A 195 8.32 1.36 12.78
C PHE A 195 9.69 1.93 13.14
N THR A 196 10.50 1.20 13.89
CA THR A 196 11.89 1.59 14.14
C THR A 196 12.64 1.74 12.81
N ARG A 197 12.45 0.79 11.89
CA ARG A 197 13.08 0.82 10.57
C ARG A 197 12.57 1.97 9.70
N ILE A 198 11.26 2.25 9.71
CA ILE A 198 10.68 3.43 9.04
C ILE A 198 11.33 4.72 9.57
N ASN A 199 11.46 4.85 10.89
CA ASN A 199 12.10 6.03 11.50
C ASN A 199 13.57 6.19 11.09
N GLU A 200 14.33 5.10 10.93
CA GLU A 200 15.70 5.15 10.40
C GLU A 200 15.72 5.73 8.98
N TYR A 201 14.85 5.26 8.10
CA TYR A 201 14.73 5.77 6.73
C TYR A 201 14.29 7.24 6.68
N LEU A 202 13.38 7.65 7.57
CA LEU A 202 12.95 9.04 7.64
C LEU A 202 14.05 9.97 8.16
N LYS A 203 14.90 9.48 9.08
CA LYS A 203 16.06 10.23 9.60
C LYS A 203 17.24 10.28 8.62
N ASN A 204 17.40 9.23 7.83
CA ASN A 204 18.48 9.14 6.84
C ASN A 204 17.92 8.67 5.48
N PRO A 205 17.26 9.57 4.70
CA PRO A 205 16.66 9.22 3.43
C PRO A 205 17.67 8.79 2.35
N ALA A 206 18.97 9.07 2.50
CA ALA A 206 20.00 8.59 1.59
C ALA A 206 20.07 7.04 1.52
N LEU A 207 19.63 6.34 2.56
CA LEU A 207 19.51 4.88 2.55
C LEU A 207 18.48 4.35 1.52
N LEU A 208 17.60 5.21 1.02
CA LEU A 208 16.57 4.87 0.04
C LEU A 208 16.99 5.16 -1.41
N GLU A 209 18.15 5.76 -1.63
CA GLU A 209 18.65 6.10 -2.97
C GLU A 209 19.12 4.87 -3.75
N ASN A 210 19.52 3.82 -3.04
CA ASN A 210 19.90 2.55 -3.63
C ASN A 210 18.82 1.48 -3.40
N PRO A 211 18.70 0.47 -4.27
CA PRO A 211 17.82 -0.68 -4.03
C PRO A 211 18.15 -1.38 -2.70
N PRO A 212 17.19 -2.09 -2.08
CA PRO A 212 17.44 -2.83 -0.86
C PRO A 212 18.46 -3.94 -1.06
N GLU A 213 19.39 -4.09 -0.13
CA GLU A 213 20.35 -5.21 -0.11
C GLU A 213 19.64 -6.55 0.16
N ASN A 214 18.64 -6.51 1.04
CA ASN A 214 17.89 -7.69 1.46
C ASN A 214 16.39 -7.45 1.27
N VAL A 215 15.77 -8.35 0.54
CA VAL A 215 14.32 -8.39 0.34
C VAL A 215 13.80 -9.68 0.96
N ASN A 216 12.80 -9.55 1.81
CA ASN A 216 12.13 -10.66 2.45
C ASN A 216 10.67 -10.70 1.99
N VAL A 217 10.34 -11.68 1.16
CA VAL A 217 9.01 -11.81 0.57
C VAL A 217 8.46 -13.21 0.76
N ASP A 218 7.17 -13.30 0.93
CA ASP A 218 6.45 -14.55 0.78
C ASP A 218 6.34 -14.87 -0.72
N TYR A 219 6.64 -16.10 -1.10
CA TYR A 219 6.68 -16.52 -2.49
C TYR A 219 5.36 -17.18 -2.93
N PRO A 220 4.89 -16.97 -4.18
CA PRO A 220 5.44 -16.17 -5.28
C PRO A 220 5.07 -14.68 -5.18
N PHE A 221 5.92 -13.81 -5.72
CA PHE A 221 5.71 -12.37 -5.79
C PHE A 221 5.64 -11.90 -7.25
N GLU A 222 4.58 -11.15 -7.61
CA GLU A 222 4.46 -10.49 -8.93
C GLU A 222 5.38 -9.27 -8.99
N GLY A 223 5.97 -9.01 -10.16
CA GLY A 223 6.81 -7.83 -10.38
C GLY A 223 8.23 -7.93 -9.86
N LEU A 224 8.65 -9.12 -9.37
CA LEU A 224 10.05 -9.31 -9.00
C LEU A 224 10.93 -9.19 -10.24
N SER A 225 11.69 -8.10 -10.33
CA SER A 225 12.57 -7.86 -11.47
C SER A 225 13.66 -8.91 -11.54
N GLU A 226 13.83 -9.56 -12.72
CA GLU A 226 14.91 -10.49 -12.99
C GLU A 226 16.31 -9.88 -12.69
N LYS A 227 16.44 -8.57 -12.93
CA LYS A 227 17.68 -7.82 -12.69
C LYS A 227 18.14 -7.88 -11.23
N PHE A 228 17.19 -7.95 -10.30
CA PHE A 228 17.45 -7.88 -8.86
C PHE A 228 17.24 -9.22 -8.14
N LYS A 229 16.93 -10.30 -8.85
CA LYS A 229 16.84 -11.64 -8.25
C LYS A 229 18.15 -11.98 -7.55
N SER A 230 18.08 -12.34 -6.28
CA SER A 230 19.25 -12.76 -5.53
C SER A 230 19.90 -13.98 -6.19
N GLU A 231 21.22 -14.17 -6.08
CA GLU A 231 21.90 -15.37 -6.60
C GLU A 231 21.31 -16.66 -6.05
N LYS A 232 20.80 -16.63 -4.82
CA LYS A 232 20.14 -17.77 -4.18
C LYS A 232 18.83 -18.13 -4.88
N THR A 233 18.08 -17.16 -5.35
CA THR A 233 16.84 -17.35 -6.12
C THR A 233 17.19 -17.86 -7.52
N LYS A 234 18.19 -17.28 -8.19
CA LYS A 234 18.69 -17.74 -9.49
C LYS A 234 19.16 -19.20 -9.44
N LYS A 235 19.91 -19.58 -8.39
CA LYS A 235 20.35 -20.98 -8.20
C LYS A 235 19.18 -21.94 -7.98
N LYS A 236 18.16 -21.56 -7.20
CA LYS A 236 16.96 -22.38 -7.00
C LYS A 236 16.15 -22.57 -8.29
N GLU A 237 16.00 -21.52 -9.07
CA GLU A 237 15.31 -21.59 -10.36
C GLU A 237 16.07 -22.44 -11.38
N ALA A 238 17.39 -22.30 -11.47
CA ALA A 238 18.24 -23.13 -12.31
C ALA A 238 18.14 -24.61 -11.93
N GLN A 239 18.20 -24.96 -10.65
CA GLN A 239 18.02 -26.34 -10.17
C GLN A 239 16.63 -26.91 -10.49
N LYS A 240 15.59 -26.08 -10.39
CA LYS A 240 14.21 -26.48 -10.73
C LYS A 240 14.04 -26.72 -12.23
N ALA A 241 14.65 -25.85 -13.04
CA ALA A 241 14.66 -26.02 -14.50
C ALA A 241 15.44 -27.28 -14.95
N GLU A 242 16.57 -27.56 -14.30
CA GLU A 242 17.36 -28.78 -14.59
C GLU A 242 16.62 -30.06 -14.21
N LYS A 243 15.94 -30.07 -13.04
CA LYS A 243 15.08 -31.21 -12.65
C LYS A 243 13.92 -31.41 -13.61
N ALA A 244 13.29 -30.32 -14.10
CA ALA A 244 12.22 -30.44 -15.08
C ALA A 244 12.68 -30.97 -16.45
N LYS A 245 13.95 -30.73 -16.83
CA LYS A 245 14.57 -31.31 -18.05
C LYS A 245 14.94 -32.79 -17.90
N LYS A 246 15.26 -33.24 -16.69
CA LYS A 246 15.59 -34.66 -16.43
C LYS A 246 14.35 -35.56 -16.30
N ASN A 247 13.17 -34.98 -16.13
CA ASN A 247 11.91 -35.72 -16.02
C ASN A 247 11.09 -35.71 -17.33
N LYS A 248 11.66 -35.25 -18.44
CA LYS A 248 11.17 -35.37 -19.80
C LYS A 248 12.07 -36.33 -20.57
#